data_e3de5e32e82bb9d111ac4f63575e491a
#
_entry.id   e3de5e32e82bb9d111ac4f63575e491a
#
_cell.length_a   1.000
_cell.length_b   1.000
_cell.length_c   1.000
_cell.angle_alpha   90.00
_cell.angle_beta   90.00
_cell.angle_gamma   90.00
#
_symmetry.space_group_name_H-M   'P 1'
#
loop_
_entity.id
_entity.type
_entity.pdbx_description
1 polymer ?
#
loop_
_entity_poly.entity_id
_entity_poly.type
_entity_poly.pdbx_seq_one_letter_code
_entity_poly.pdbx_strand_id
1 'polypeptide(L)'
;MADIEGIKVVNLSSIKRAKELSKKYNIPLLDSKSAETYLSIDDQSILHSGSNKLENSFTSGKFSTRISQYQSESLLKKAIGWQSTAQKHSLDATGGLGHDSFILALLGQKITLLEK
;
A
#
# COMPACT_ATOMS: atom_id res chain seq x y z
N MET A 1 -3.08 1.60 18.78
CA MET A 1 -2.76 2.42 17.59
C MET A 1 -3.47 3.75 17.73
N ALA A 2 -2.75 4.84 17.51
CA ALA A 2 -3.37 6.17 17.52
C ALA A 2 -4.26 6.33 16.28
N ASP A 3 -5.40 6.97 16.46
CA ASP A 3 -6.28 7.26 15.33
C ASP A 3 -5.68 8.34 14.43
N ILE A 4 -6.01 8.26 13.14
CA ILE A 4 -5.59 9.28 12.18
C ILE A 4 -6.40 10.53 12.42
N GLU A 5 -5.74 11.64 12.76
CA GLU A 5 -6.39 12.91 13.09
C GLU A 5 -6.93 13.62 11.86
N GLY A 6 -6.34 13.41 10.71
CA GLY A 6 -6.80 14.04 9.50
C GLY A 6 -5.92 13.78 8.28
N ILE A 7 -6.31 14.38 7.17
CA ILE A 7 -5.62 14.29 5.88
C ILE A 7 -5.06 15.65 5.52
N LYS A 8 -3.76 15.73 5.22
CA LYS A 8 -3.11 16.92 4.69
C LYS A 8 -2.91 16.80 3.19
N VAL A 9 -3.30 17.82 2.45
CA VAL A 9 -3.06 17.92 1.00
C VAL A 9 -1.73 18.63 0.79
N VAL A 10 -0.79 17.97 0.14
CA VAL A 10 0.54 18.53 -0.11
C VAL A 10 0.56 19.42 -1.35
N ASN A 11 -0.19 19.04 -2.38
CA ASN A 11 -0.29 19.81 -3.60
C ASN A 11 -1.74 19.88 -4.11
N LEU A 12 -2.02 20.87 -4.98
CA LEU A 12 -3.38 21.07 -5.48
C LEU A 12 -3.89 19.93 -6.36
N SER A 13 -3.00 19.21 -7.04
CA SER A 13 -3.39 18.07 -7.88
C SER A 13 -3.94 16.90 -7.08
N SER A 14 -3.64 16.82 -5.80
CA SER A 14 -4.08 15.75 -4.92
C SER A 14 -5.36 16.06 -4.15
N ILE A 15 -5.93 17.26 -4.33
CA ILE A 15 -7.09 17.69 -3.54
C ILE A 15 -8.33 16.82 -3.78
N LYS A 16 -8.54 16.40 -5.00
CA LYS A 16 -9.67 15.52 -5.36
C LYS A 16 -9.57 14.18 -4.65
N ARG A 17 -8.41 13.56 -4.69
CA ARG A 17 -8.15 12.29 -4.01
C ARG A 17 -8.30 12.41 -2.50
N ALA A 18 -7.78 13.50 -1.92
CA ALA A 18 -7.90 13.75 -0.49
C ALA A 18 -9.37 13.91 -0.08
N LYS A 19 -10.18 14.61 -0.85
CA LYS A 19 -11.62 14.76 -0.60
C LYS A 19 -12.36 13.43 -0.68
N GLU A 20 -12.03 12.61 -1.66
CA GLU A 20 -12.62 11.27 -1.82
C GLU A 20 -12.30 10.37 -0.62
N LEU A 21 -11.05 10.36 -0.17
CA LEU A 21 -10.63 9.60 1.01
C LEU A 21 -11.26 10.12 2.29
N SER A 22 -11.33 11.44 2.45
CA SER A 22 -11.99 12.08 3.58
C SER A 22 -13.43 11.64 3.71
N LYS A 23 -14.17 11.65 2.61
CA LYS A 23 -15.56 11.24 2.57
C LYS A 23 -15.73 9.75 2.82
N LYS A 24 -14.91 8.93 2.18
CA LYS A 24 -15.01 7.47 2.26
C LYS A 24 -14.76 6.95 3.66
N TYR A 25 -13.77 7.48 4.34
CA TYR A 25 -13.33 7.01 5.66
C TYR A 25 -13.75 7.91 6.81
N ASN A 26 -14.49 8.98 6.52
CA ASN A 26 -14.94 9.96 7.51
C ASN A 26 -13.77 10.55 8.32
N ILE A 27 -12.72 10.95 7.64
CA ILE A 27 -11.51 11.55 8.21
C ILE A 27 -11.46 13.01 7.76
N PRO A 28 -11.33 14.00 8.68
CA PRO A 28 -11.35 15.41 8.28
C PRO A 28 -10.13 15.81 7.45
N LEU A 29 -10.33 16.77 6.56
CA LEU A 29 -9.23 17.45 5.90
C LEU A 29 -8.62 18.44 6.89
N LEU A 30 -7.28 18.42 7.02
CA LEU A 30 -6.55 19.34 7.87
C LEU A 30 -6.12 20.56 7.06
N ASP A 31 -6.34 21.75 7.61
CA ASP A 31 -5.83 22.99 7.04
C ASP A 31 -4.38 23.21 7.49
N SER A 32 -4.15 24.27 8.25
CA SER A 32 -2.82 24.61 8.78
C SER A 32 -2.57 24.09 10.19
N LYS A 33 -3.45 23.26 10.74
CA LYS A 33 -3.30 22.72 12.08
C LYS A 33 -2.16 21.73 12.16
N SER A 34 -1.38 21.81 13.22
CA SER A 34 -0.43 20.76 13.54
C SER A 34 -1.18 19.51 14.03
N ALA A 35 -0.79 18.36 13.53
CA ALA A 35 -1.33 17.09 13.97
C ALA A 35 -0.17 16.13 14.20
N GLU A 36 -0.32 15.22 15.14
CA GLU A 36 0.70 14.22 15.43
C GLU A 36 0.59 13.03 14.47
N THR A 37 -0.64 12.54 14.28
CA THR A 37 -0.90 11.38 13.41
C THR A 37 -1.82 11.79 12.28
N TYR A 38 -1.29 11.83 11.07
CA TYR A 38 -2.05 12.27 9.91
C TYR A 38 -1.55 11.58 8.63
N LEU A 39 -2.41 11.58 7.62
CA LEU A 39 -2.10 11.10 6.29
C LEU A 39 -1.83 12.28 5.37
N SER A 40 -0.66 12.34 4.77
CA SER A 40 -0.36 13.34 3.73
C SER A 40 -0.58 12.75 2.35
N ILE A 41 -1.18 13.53 1.46
CA ILE A 41 -1.50 13.12 0.09
C ILE A 41 -0.82 14.05 -0.90
N ASP A 42 0.09 13.49 -1.68
CA ASP A 42 0.59 14.09 -2.91
C ASP A 42 0.55 13.01 -4.01
N ASP A 43 1.63 12.76 -4.72
CA ASP A 43 1.68 11.64 -5.67
C ASP A 43 1.63 10.28 -4.94
N GLN A 44 1.99 10.25 -3.67
CA GLN A 44 1.97 9.09 -2.80
C GLN A 44 1.22 9.44 -1.52
N SER A 45 0.81 8.41 -0.78
CA SER A 45 0.19 8.57 0.53
C SER A 45 1.21 8.20 1.61
N ILE A 46 1.43 9.09 2.56
CA ILE A 46 2.38 8.88 3.65
C ILE A 46 1.66 9.05 4.98
N LEU A 47 1.73 8.03 5.82
CA LEU A 47 1.21 8.08 7.18
C LEU A 47 2.29 8.62 8.12
N HIS A 48 1.98 9.71 8.81
CA HIS A 48 2.86 10.35 9.77
C HIS A 48 2.38 10.11 11.20
N SER A 49 3.32 9.82 12.10
CA SER A 49 3.05 9.74 13.54
C SER A 49 4.25 10.30 14.29
N GLY A 50 4.10 11.52 14.82
CA GLY A 50 5.21 12.26 15.40
C GLY A 50 6.32 12.49 14.38
N SER A 51 7.54 12.05 14.67
CA SER A 51 8.68 12.11 13.76
C SER A 51 8.77 10.90 12.83
N ASN A 52 7.94 9.88 13.02
CA ASN A 52 7.93 8.67 12.23
C ASN A 52 7.00 8.83 11.02
N LYS A 53 7.35 8.15 9.92
CA LYS A 53 6.49 8.10 8.74
C LYS A 53 6.54 6.74 8.11
N LEU A 54 5.40 6.30 7.59
CA LEU A 54 5.24 5.05 6.83
C LEU A 54 4.86 5.38 5.40
N GLU A 55 5.70 4.99 4.48
CA GLU A 55 5.52 5.18 3.05
C GLU A 55 5.52 3.83 2.35
N ASN A 56 4.54 3.61 1.48
CA ASN A 56 4.47 2.40 0.67
C ASN A 56 4.45 2.79 -0.81
N SER A 57 5.51 2.45 -1.53
CA SER A 57 5.62 2.71 -2.95
C SER A 57 5.90 1.42 -3.72
N PHE A 58 5.11 1.19 -4.77
CA PHE A 58 5.34 0.08 -5.70
C PHE A 58 6.21 0.49 -6.89
N THR A 59 6.56 1.77 -6.99
CA THR A 59 7.28 2.33 -8.14
C THR A 59 8.69 2.80 -7.83
N SER A 60 9.11 2.77 -6.58
CA SER A 60 10.43 3.24 -6.16
C SER A 60 11.01 2.35 -5.06
N GLY A 61 12.31 2.49 -4.81
CA GLY A 61 13.03 1.78 -3.77
C GLY A 61 13.28 0.31 -4.08
N LYS A 62 13.59 -0.47 -3.06
CA LYS A 62 13.91 -1.90 -3.20
C LYS A 62 12.76 -2.72 -3.78
N PHE A 63 11.53 -2.33 -3.46
CA PHE A 63 10.37 -3.07 -3.95
C PHE A 63 10.16 -2.86 -5.45
N SER A 64 10.48 -1.70 -6.00
CA SER A 64 10.39 -1.49 -7.45
C SER A 64 11.35 -2.40 -8.22
N THR A 65 12.54 -2.64 -7.69
CA THR A 65 13.49 -3.62 -8.26
C THR A 65 12.93 -5.03 -8.20
N ARG A 66 12.34 -5.41 -7.08
CA ARG A 66 11.70 -6.70 -6.91
C ARG A 66 10.54 -6.89 -7.90
N ILE A 67 9.74 -5.85 -8.14
CA ILE A 67 8.65 -5.86 -9.13
C ILE A 67 9.21 -6.10 -10.54
N SER A 68 10.28 -5.39 -10.92
CA SER A 68 10.87 -5.57 -12.25
C SER A 68 11.44 -6.96 -12.48
N GLN A 69 11.75 -7.68 -11.42
CA GLN A 69 12.32 -9.04 -11.44
C GLN A 69 11.36 -10.09 -10.88
N TYR A 70 10.05 -9.83 -10.94
CA TYR A 70 9.05 -10.70 -10.29
C TYR A 70 9.10 -12.15 -10.77
N GLN A 71 9.51 -12.39 -12.02
CA GLN A 71 9.61 -13.75 -12.55
C GLN A 71 10.75 -14.57 -11.91
N SER A 72 11.69 -13.91 -11.23
CA SER A 72 12.81 -14.53 -10.54
C SER A 72 12.52 -14.94 -9.10
N GLU A 73 11.28 -14.76 -8.63
CA GLU A 73 10.85 -15.03 -7.24
C GLU A 73 10.68 -16.54 -6.99
N SER A 74 11.81 -17.26 -6.95
CA SER A 74 11.81 -18.71 -6.85
C SER A 74 11.22 -19.25 -5.55
N LEU A 75 11.44 -18.57 -4.44
CA LEU A 75 10.90 -19.00 -3.13
C LEU A 75 9.38 -18.86 -3.06
N LEU A 76 8.83 -17.75 -3.53
CA LEU A 76 7.37 -17.55 -3.58
C LEU A 76 6.73 -18.56 -4.52
N LYS A 77 7.29 -18.77 -5.71
CA LYS A 77 6.80 -19.75 -6.66
C LYS A 77 6.76 -21.15 -6.06
N LYS A 78 7.83 -21.54 -5.37
CA LYS A 78 7.92 -22.85 -4.73
C LYS A 78 6.90 -22.97 -3.59
N ALA A 79 6.74 -21.92 -2.78
CA ALA A 79 5.84 -21.94 -1.63
C ALA A 79 4.38 -22.17 -2.02
N ILE A 80 3.94 -21.62 -3.14
CA ILE A 80 2.55 -21.76 -3.61
C ILE A 80 2.36 -22.90 -4.63
N GLY A 81 3.43 -23.60 -5.00
CA GLY A 81 3.37 -24.60 -6.07
C GLY A 81 3.02 -23.98 -7.42
N TRP A 82 3.64 -22.85 -7.76
CA TRP A 82 3.35 -22.10 -8.97
C TRP A 82 3.59 -22.91 -10.24
N GLN A 83 2.66 -22.78 -11.20
CA GLN A 83 2.77 -23.35 -12.54
C GLN A 83 2.38 -22.29 -13.56
N SER A 84 3.15 -22.18 -14.64
CA SER A 84 2.91 -21.15 -15.66
C SER A 84 1.59 -21.28 -16.39
N THR A 85 0.99 -22.47 -16.40
CA THR A 85 -0.25 -22.78 -17.13
C THR A 85 -1.48 -22.82 -16.23
N ALA A 86 -1.34 -22.62 -14.92
CA ALA A 86 -2.44 -22.75 -13.97
C ALA A 86 -2.54 -21.51 -13.09
N GLN A 87 -3.74 -20.93 -12.99
CA GLN A 87 -4.05 -19.89 -12.03
C GLN A 87 -4.56 -20.55 -10.75
N LYS A 88 -3.93 -20.25 -9.63
CA LYS A 88 -4.35 -20.67 -8.31
C LYS A 88 -4.88 -19.49 -7.51
N HIS A 89 -5.76 -19.79 -6.56
CA HIS A 89 -6.21 -18.79 -5.59
C HIS A 89 -5.39 -18.98 -4.31
N SER A 90 -4.67 -17.94 -3.91
CA SER A 90 -3.82 -17.94 -2.72
C SER A 90 -4.38 -16.97 -1.68
N LEU A 91 -4.22 -17.30 -0.41
CA LEU A 91 -4.58 -16.45 0.72
C LEU A 91 -3.30 -15.95 1.39
N ASP A 92 -3.14 -14.65 1.47
CA ASP A 92 -2.09 -14.01 2.26
C ASP A 92 -2.70 -13.51 3.56
N ALA A 93 -2.55 -14.31 4.61
CA ALA A 93 -3.20 -14.04 5.91
C ALA A 93 -2.45 -13.00 6.76
N THR A 94 -1.24 -12.62 6.36
CA THR A 94 -0.40 -11.63 7.06
C THR A 94 0.15 -10.61 6.07
N GLY A 95 -0.74 -10.00 5.30
CA GLY A 95 -0.41 -9.23 4.11
C GLY A 95 0.47 -8.01 4.32
N GLY A 96 0.41 -7.37 5.49
CA GLY A 96 1.18 -6.16 5.75
C GLY A 96 0.89 -5.09 4.70
N LEU A 97 1.92 -4.60 4.03
CA LEU A 97 1.79 -3.61 2.96
C LEU A 97 1.47 -4.23 1.58
N GLY A 98 1.28 -5.54 1.52
CA GLY A 98 0.84 -6.23 0.30
C GLY A 98 1.95 -6.53 -0.70
N HIS A 99 3.22 -6.47 -0.31
CA HIS A 99 4.33 -6.65 -1.24
C HIS A 99 4.34 -8.05 -1.87
N ASP A 100 4.28 -9.10 -1.07
CA ASP A 100 4.27 -10.47 -1.58
C ASP A 100 3.02 -10.78 -2.39
N SER A 101 1.86 -10.31 -1.92
CA SER A 101 0.60 -10.45 -2.65
C SER A 101 0.65 -9.78 -4.03
N PHE A 102 1.28 -8.61 -4.12
CA PHE A 102 1.44 -7.91 -5.38
C PHE A 102 2.31 -8.72 -6.36
N ILE A 103 3.42 -9.28 -5.88
CA ILE A 103 4.28 -10.14 -6.70
C ILE A 103 3.53 -11.38 -7.18
N LEU A 104 2.76 -12.03 -6.30
CA LEU A 104 1.96 -13.21 -6.67
C LEU A 104 0.90 -12.86 -7.72
N ALA A 105 0.30 -11.67 -7.63
CA ALA A 105 -0.64 -11.19 -8.64
C ALA A 105 0.04 -10.99 -10.00
N LEU A 106 1.26 -10.44 -10.01
CA LEU A 106 2.06 -10.33 -11.25
C LEU A 106 2.39 -11.69 -11.85
N LEU A 107 2.53 -12.72 -11.01
CA LEU A 107 2.75 -14.10 -11.46
C LEU A 107 1.46 -14.79 -11.94
N GLY A 108 0.37 -14.05 -12.05
CA GLY A 108 -0.91 -14.55 -12.57
C GLY A 108 -1.79 -15.22 -11.53
N GLN A 109 -1.50 -15.08 -10.26
CA GLN A 109 -2.31 -15.70 -9.20
C GLN A 109 -3.50 -14.82 -8.81
N LYS A 110 -4.57 -15.45 -8.37
CA LYS A 110 -5.68 -14.76 -7.70
C LYS A 110 -5.38 -14.73 -6.21
N ILE A 111 -5.33 -13.54 -5.62
CA ILE A 111 -4.89 -13.35 -4.25
C ILE A 111 -6.00 -12.73 -3.42
N THR A 112 -6.22 -13.30 -2.24
CA THR A 112 -6.97 -12.67 -1.16
C THR A 112 -5.99 -12.27 -0.07
N LEU A 113 -5.95 -10.99 0.24
CA LEU A 113 -5.03 -10.42 1.23
C LEU A 113 -5.82 -10.06 2.48
N LEU A 114 -5.33 -10.52 3.63
CA LEU A 114 -5.87 -10.14 4.94
C LEU A 114 -4.81 -9.40 5.73
N GLU A 115 -5.21 -8.31 6.38
CA GLU A 115 -4.36 -7.56 7.29
C GLU A 115 -5.15 -7.15 8.52
N LYS A 116 -4.52 -7.27 9.66
CA LYS A 116 -5.14 -6.96 10.95
C LYS A 116 -5.00 -5.49 11.29
#